data_24be62577338d19040dfbc4629a41fc0
#
_entry.id   24be62577338d19040dfbc4629a41fc0
#
_cell.length_a   1.000
_cell.length_b   1.000
_cell.length_c   1.000
_cell.angle_alpha   90.00
_cell.angle_beta   90.00
_cell.angle_gamma   90.00
#
_symmetry.space_group_name_H-M   'P 1'
#
loop_
_entity.id
_entity.type
_entity.pdbx_description
1 polymer ?
#
loop_
_entity_poly.entity_id
_entity_poly.type
_entity_poly.pdbx_seq_one_letter_code
_entity_poly.pdbx_strand_id
1 'polypeptide(L)'
;MGKQVLIIGAGPAGVSAALTLRMRNIDATVLHTGKTALGKAHRVDNYPGLPRVSGKEMEEIFRRQCEEVGVMYKTGLARMIQKTRKGFMVLAGEEILNADAVLLCTGIGRLSQIEGEEALVGQGVSYCATCDGMLYRGGSVAVIAQDASYEEDVRFLQGICRVDYYQERKHAAPEGVTACEGKPKKLSIAEDGMVLLATDKGEKVYDCVFILRPAVALSQLLPKLETAGSAIMVDEHMRTNIAGVFAAGDVTGEPYQIARAIGQGNVAALAIASYFAELEKE
;
A
#
# COMPACT_ATOMS: atom_id res chain seq x y z
N MET A 1 22.21 -5.49 -17.94
CA MET A 1 21.57 -4.58 -17.00
C MET A 1 21.57 -5.26 -15.64
N GLY A 2 21.88 -4.54 -14.56
CA GLY A 2 21.82 -5.11 -13.21
C GLY A 2 20.40 -5.49 -12.82
N LYS A 3 20.25 -6.42 -11.87
CA LYS A 3 18.95 -6.80 -11.29
C LYS A 3 18.36 -5.63 -10.51
N GLN A 4 17.08 -5.37 -10.73
CA GLN A 4 16.34 -4.26 -10.10
C GLN A 4 15.31 -4.77 -9.11
N VAL A 5 15.36 -4.29 -7.87
CA VAL A 5 14.34 -4.57 -6.83
C VAL A 5 13.52 -3.31 -6.55
N LEU A 6 12.21 -3.44 -6.59
CA LEU A 6 11.32 -2.40 -6.11
C LEU A 6 10.87 -2.73 -4.68
N ILE A 7 11.19 -1.85 -3.75
CA ILE A 7 10.81 -1.94 -2.35
C ILE A 7 9.63 -0.99 -2.12
N ILE A 8 8.51 -1.50 -1.69
CA ILE A 8 7.29 -0.70 -1.43
C ILE A 8 7.20 -0.42 0.06
N GLY A 9 7.61 0.77 0.45
CA GLY A 9 7.62 1.27 1.83
C GLY A 9 9.02 1.63 2.32
N ALA A 10 9.16 2.86 2.83
CA ALA A 10 10.40 3.43 3.37
C ALA A 10 10.51 3.30 4.90
N GLY A 11 9.79 2.37 5.50
CA GLY A 11 9.92 2.04 6.92
C GLY A 11 11.20 1.26 7.23
N PRO A 12 11.43 0.90 8.52
CA PRO A 12 12.64 0.21 8.96
C PRO A 12 12.99 -1.05 8.16
N ALA A 13 11.98 -1.85 7.78
CA ALA A 13 12.20 -3.05 6.97
C ALA A 13 12.71 -2.72 5.55
N GLY A 14 12.07 -1.75 4.88
CA GLY A 14 12.44 -1.36 3.52
C GLY A 14 13.82 -0.75 3.45
N VAL A 15 14.18 0.10 4.42
CA VAL A 15 15.51 0.70 4.53
C VAL A 15 16.58 -0.37 4.74
N SER A 16 16.37 -1.28 5.70
CA SER A 16 17.30 -2.38 5.96
C SER A 16 17.54 -3.26 4.74
N ALA A 17 16.46 -3.57 4.02
CA ALA A 17 16.55 -4.34 2.79
C ALA A 17 17.32 -3.58 1.70
N ALA A 18 17.00 -2.29 1.49
CA ALA A 18 17.65 -1.45 0.49
C ALA A 18 19.16 -1.37 0.69
N LEU A 19 19.61 -1.13 1.93
CA LEU A 19 21.02 -1.12 2.31
C LEU A 19 21.69 -2.47 2.01
N THR A 20 21.06 -3.57 2.42
CA THR A 20 21.60 -4.92 2.23
C THR A 20 21.72 -5.28 0.75
N LEU A 21 20.74 -4.92 -0.09
CA LEU A 21 20.78 -5.13 -1.53
C LEU A 21 21.90 -4.34 -2.20
N ARG A 22 22.05 -3.05 -1.85
CA ARG A 22 23.13 -2.21 -2.39
C ARG A 22 24.51 -2.73 -2.05
N MET A 23 24.72 -3.22 -0.81
CA MET A 23 25.97 -3.87 -0.41
C MET A 23 26.27 -5.15 -1.21
N ARG A 24 25.28 -5.70 -1.91
CA ARG A 24 25.41 -6.87 -2.80
C ARG A 24 25.38 -6.51 -4.28
N ASN A 25 25.56 -5.23 -4.63
CA ASN A 25 25.50 -4.71 -6.02
C ASN A 25 24.17 -4.98 -6.72
N ILE A 26 23.08 -5.08 -5.99
CA ILE A 26 21.72 -5.19 -6.52
C ILE A 26 21.07 -3.80 -6.45
N ASP A 27 20.55 -3.34 -7.56
CA ASP A 27 19.88 -2.04 -7.61
C ASP A 27 18.55 -2.07 -6.86
N ALA A 28 18.34 -1.07 -5.99
CA ALA A 28 17.14 -0.95 -5.19
C ALA A 28 16.51 0.44 -5.35
N THR A 29 15.21 0.44 -5.63
CA THR A 29 14.38 1.64 -5.61
C THR A 29 13.34 1.50 -4.50
N VAL A 30 13.26 2.49 -3.60
CA VAL A 30 12.27 2.56 -2.54
C VAL A 30 11.12 3.47 -2.98
N LEU A 31 9.95 2.89 -3.18
CA LEU A 31 8.71 3.60 -3.45
C LEU A 31 8.00 3.91 -2.11
N HIS A 32 7.68 5.17 -1.86
CA HIS A 32 7.09 5.59 -0.58
C HIS A 32 6.08 6.73 -0.73
N THR A 33 5.18 6.85 0.23
CA THR A 33 4.17 7.93 0.29
C THR A 33 4.60 9.12 1.14
N GLY A 34 5.81 9.13 1.66
CA GLY A 34 6.32 10.17 2.57
C GLY A 34 5.83 10.07 4.01
N LYS A 35 5.00 9.07 4.34
CA LYS A 35 4.46 8.88 5.70
C LYS A 35 4.76 7.46 6.18
N THR A 36 5.37 7.31 7.36
CA THR A 36 5.56 6.01 8.01
C THR A 36 4.95 5.98 9.40
N ALA A 37 4.78 4.78 9.97
CA ALA A 37 4.36 4.64 11.37
C ALA A 37 5.47 5.13 12.32
N LEU A 38 6.73 4.91 11.96
CA LEU A 38 7.90 5.34 12.73
C LEU A 38 7.90 6.87 12.93
N GLY A 39 7.69 7.65 11.89
CA GLY A 39 7.69 9.12 11.94
C GLY A 39 6.67 9.73 12.91
N LYS A 40 5.71 8.94 13.42
CA LYS A 40 4.74 9.36 14.45
C LYS A 40 5.24 9.16 15.87
N ALA A 41 6.32 8.41 16.08
CA ALA A 41 6.87 8.15 17.41
C ALA A 41 7.59 9.40 17.92
N HIS A 42 7.14 9.93 19.05
CA HIS A 42 7.79 11.08 19.69
C HIS A 42 9.18 10.73 20.21
N ARG A 43 9.37 9.47 20.63
CA ARG A 43 10.61 8.99 21.20
C ARG A 43 10.73 7.47 21.02
N VAL A 44 11.94 7.02 20.67
CA VAL A 44 12.32 5.62 20.55
C VAL A 44 13.45 5.35 21.55
N ASP A 45 13.21 4.44 22.50
CA ASP A 45 14.17 4.09 23.56
C ASP A 45 14.72 2.68 23.43
N ASN A 46 14.06 1.81 22.66
CA ASN A 46 14.34 0.37 22.58
C ASN A 46 15.05 -0.05 21.30
N TYR A 47 15.69 0.89 20.59
CA TYR A 47 16.50 0.57 19.42
C TYR A 47 18.00 0.74 19.73
N PRO A 48 18.79 -0.36 19.72
CA PRO A 48 20.21 -0.31 20.04
C PRO A 48 20.97 0.61 19.08
N GLY A 49 21.86 1.44 19.63
CA GLY A 49 22.68 2.37 18.86
C GLY A 49 22.08 3.75 18.63
N LEU A 50 20.76 3.91 18.76
CA LEU A 50 20.07 5.20 18.62
C LEU A 50 19.14 5.47 19.83
N PRO A 51 19.70 5.76 21.02
CA PRO A 51 18.89 5.99 22.20
C PRO A 51 18.23 7.38 22.16
N ARG A 52 16.97 7.45 22.56
CA ARG A 52 16.24 8.71 22.78
C ARG A 52 16.06 9.60 21.53
N VAL A 53 16.01 9.01 20.36
CA VAL A 53 15.70 9.72 19.12
C VAL A 53 14.19 9.77 18.89
N SER A 54 13.71 10.80 18.23
CA SER A 54 12.35 10.78 17.69
C SER A 54 12.28 9.87 16.46
N GLY A 55 11.07 9.40 16.15
CA GLY A 55 10.87 8.60 14.94
C GLY A 55 11.25 9.35 13.67
N LYS A 56 11.05 10.67 13.62
CA LYS A 56 11.45 11.51 12.47
C LYS A 56 12.96 11.58 12.31
N GLU A 57 13.69 11.81 13.40
CA GLU A 57 15.17 11.80 13.38
C GLU A 57 15.71 10.45 12.93
N MET A 58 15.10 9.36 13.40
CA MET A 58 15.48 8.01 13.00
C MET A 58 15.23 7.77 11.51
N GLU A 59 14.10 8.21 10.97
CA GLU A 59 13.81 8.16 9.53
C GLU A 59 14.83 8.96 8.70
N GLU A 60 15.22 10.14 9.17
CA GLU A 60 16.23 10.94 8.49
C GLU A 60 17.61 10.27 8.46
N ILE A 61 18.03 9.65 9.58
CA ILE A 61 19.25 8.88 9.66
C ILE A 61 19.22 7.73 8.66
N PHE A 62 18.14 6.96 8.65
CA PHE A 62 17.95 5.83 7.75
C PHE A 62 17.96 6.24 6.28
N ARG A 63 17.25 7.31 5.93
CA ARG A 63 17.19 7.82 4.56
C ARG A 63 18.54 8.27 4.07
N ARG A 64 19.27 9.08 4.87
CA ARG A 64 20.61 9.56 4.54
C ARG A 64 21.57 8.38 4.30
N GLN A 65 21.57 7.37 5.15
CA GLN A 65 22.39 6.18 4.98
C GLN A 65 22.10 5.44 3.67
N CYS A 66 20.85 5.36 3.27
CA CYS A 66 20.46 4.78 1.98
C CYS A 66 20.94 5.62 0.79
N GLU A 67 20.79 6.95 0.87
CA GLU A 67 21.22 7.88 -0.18
C GLU A 67 22.73 7.82 -0.39
N GLU A 68 23.52 7.73 0.69
CA GLU A 68 25.00 7.61 0.64
C GLU A 68 25.47 6.37 -0.13
N VAL A 69 24.73 5.28 -0.12
CA VAL A 69 25.05 4.06 -0.88
C VAL A 69 24.33 3.95 -2.22
N GLY A 70 23.65 5.03 -2.64
CA GLY A 70 23.01 5.11 -3.95
C GLY A 70 21.67 4.39 -4.07
N VAL A 71 20.92 4.23 -2.97
CA VAL A 71 19.51 3.79 -3.02
C VAL A 71 18.67 4.92 -3.62
N MET A 72 17.84 4.58 -4.61
CA MET A 72 16.91 5.53 -5.21
C MET A 72 15.61 5.58 -4.42
N TYR A 73 15.13 6.81 -4.13
CA TYR A 73 13.83 7.05 -3.53
C TYR A 73 12.87 7.62 -4.56
N LYS A 74 11.65 7.10 -4.55
CA LYS A 74 10.57 7.57 -5.42
C LYS A 74 9.30 7.78 -4.61
N THR A 75 8.70 8.95 -4.74
CA THR A 75 7.43 9.25 -4.09
C THR A 75 6.29 8.73 -4.96
N GLY A 76 5.38 7.98 -4.36
CA GLY A 76 4.19 7.44 -5.02
C GLY A 76 3.53 6.36 -4.20
N LEU A 77 2.27 6.08 -4.51
CA LEU A 77 1.51 4.98 -3.93
C LEU A 77 1.45 3.84 -4.95
N ALA A 78 1.95 2.66 -4.58
CA ALA A 78 1.74 1.46 -5.39
C ALA A 78 0.25 1.08 -5.36
N ARG A 79 -0.38 1.07 -6.52
CA ARG A 79 -1.82 0.77 -6.68
C ARG A 79 -2.07 -0.66 -7.16
N MET A 80 -1.16 -1.20 -7.98
CA MET A 80 -1.27 -2.55 -8.54
C MET A 80 0.12 -3.10 -8.85
N ILE A 81 0.30 -4.38 -8.62
CA ILE A 81 1.48 -5.16 -9.01
C ILE A 81 1.03 -6.25 -9.97
N GLN A 82 1.63 -6.30 -11.12
CA GLN A 82 1.36 -7.33 -12.13
C GLN A 82 2.62 -8.12 -12.43
N LYS A 83 2.55 -9.44 -12.27
CA LYS A 83 3.62 -10.34 -12.71
C LYS A 83 3.64 -10.41 -14.24
N THR A 84 4.81 -10.28 -14.83
CA THR A 84 5.05 -10.38 -16.27
C THR A 84 5.99 -11.55 -16.59
N ARG A 85 6.28 -11.79 -17.85
CA ARG A 85 7.28 -12.79 -18.24
C ARG A 85 8.71 -12.42 -17.82
N LYS A 86 8.99 -11.13 -17.60
CA LYS A 86 10.35 -10.61 -17.31
C LYS A 86 10.49 -10.02 -15.91
N GLY A 87 9.56 -10.29 -14.98
CA GLY A 87 9.55 -9.70 -13.64
C GLY A 87 8.18 -9.09 -13.32
N PHE A 88 8.16 -7.86 -12.86
CA PHE A 88 6.96 -7.19 -12.35
C PHE A 88 6.80 -5.79 -12.94
N MET A 89 5.56 -5.41 -13.19
CA MET A 89 5.15 -4.04 -13.42
C MET A 89 4.36 -3.55 -12.19
N VAL A 90 4.70 -2.38 -11.70
CA VAL A 90 4.04 -1.75 -10.55
C VAL A 90 3.49 -0.41 -10.98
N LEU A 91 2.18 -0.25 -10.89
CA LEU A 91 1.51 1.03 -11.11
C LEU A 91 1.67 1.89 -9.85
N ALA A 92 2.38 3.01 -9.97
CA ALA A 92 2.63 3.97 -8.89
C ALA A 92 2.11 5.35 -9.30
N GLY A 93 0.90 5.69 -8.86
CA GLY A 93 0.18 6.85 -9.42
C GLY A 93 -0.15 6.61 -10.88
N GLU A 94 0.35 7.46 -11.78
CA GLU A 94 0.23 7.33 -13.24
C GLU A 94 1.45 6.68 -13.90
N GLU A 95 2.47 6.36 -13.12
CA GLU A 95 3.73 5.82 -13.62
C GLU A 95 3.80 4.30 -13.46
N ILE A 96 4.39 3.64 -14.47
CA ILE A 96 4.68 2.20 -14.42
C ILE A 96 6.16 2.00 -14.11
N LEU A 97 6.44 1.34 -12.99
CA LEU A 97 7.78 0.93 -12.59
C LEU A 97 7.98 -0.55 -12.90
N ASN A 98 9.14 -0.89 -13.48
CA ASN A 98 9.49 -2.27 -13.73
C ASN A 98 10.52 -2.75 -12.70
N ALA A 99 10.42 -4.02 -12.30
CA ALA A 99 11.37 -4.64 -11.37
C ALA A 99 11.50 -6.15 -11.66
N ASP A 100 12.67 -6.72 -11.34
CA ASP A 100 12.89 -8.17 -11.40
C ASP A 100 12.33 -8.87 -10.17
N ALA A 101 12.29 -8.18 -9.03
CA ALA A 101 11.63 -8.63 -7.80
C ALA A 101 10.97 -7.47 -7.04
N VAL A 102 9.97 -7.78 -6.23
CA VAL A 102 9.24 -6.81 -5.41
C VAL A 102 9.34 -7.21 -3.94
N LEU A 103 9.63 -6.24 -3.07
CA LEU A 103 9.60 -6.40 -1.63
C LEU A 103 8.52 -5.49 -1.01
N LEU A 104 7.53 -6.10 -0.37
CA LEU A 104 6.44 -5.42 0.30
C LEU A 104 6.84 -5.08 1.74
N CYS A 105 7.06 -3.79 2.01
CA CYS A 105 7.37 -3.23 3.34
C CYS A 105 6.37 -2.15 3.73
N THR A 106 5.10 -2.34 3.38
CA THR A 106 4.04 -1.33 3.50
C THR A 106 3.65 -1.01 4.94
N GLY A 107 4.15 -1.78 5.89
CA GLY A 107 3.79 -1.63 7.31
C GLY A 107 2.36 -2.08 7.58
N ILE A 108 1.81 -1.66 8.72
CA ILE A 108 0.41 -1.84 9.02
C ILE A 108 -0.32 -0.64 8.41
N GLY A 109 -1.00 -0.86 7.30
CA GLY A 109 -2.09 0.02 6.93
C GLY A 109 -3.18 -0.15 7.99
N ARG A 110 -3.34 0.80 8.91
CA ARG A 110 -4.60 0.93 9.63
C ARG A 110 -5.63 1.44 8.62
N LEU A 111 -6.08 0.53 7.79
CA LEU A 111 -7.33 0.68 7.12
C LEU A 111 -8.36 0.64 8.25
N SER A 112 -9.11 1.69 8.48
CA SER A 112 -10.36 1.53 9.19
C SER A 112 -11.23 0.75 8.21
N GLN A 113 -11.24 -0.57 8.33
CA GLN A 113 -11.97 -1.43 7.43
C GLN A 113 -13.46 -1.20 7.66
N ILE A 114 -14.16 -0.86 6.60
CA ILE A 114 -15.61 -0.91 6.58
C ILE A 114 -15.96 -2.40 6.50
N GLU A 115 -16.86 -2.87 7.34
CA GLU A 115 -17.28 -4.28 7.33
C GLU A 115 -17.72 -4.68 5.91
N GLY A 116 -17.18 -5.78 5.39
CA GLY A 116 -17.47 -6.28 4.04
C GLY A 116 -16.63 -5.67 2.92
N GLU A 117 -15.81 -4.65 3.19
CA GLU A 117 -15.00 -3.95 2.20
C GLU A 117 -14.12 -4.88 1.37
N GLU A 118 -13.30 -5.71 2.01
CA GLU A 118 -12.35 -6.59 1.32
C GLU A 118 -13.04 -7.65 0.44
N ALA A 119 -14.16 -8.17 0.90
CA ALA A 119 -14.91 -9.20 0.17
C ALA A 119 -15.52 -8.67 -1.14
N LEU A 120 -15.74 -7.37 -1.23
CA LEU A 120 -16.40 -6.72 -2.37
C LEU A 120 -15.44 -5.99 -3.31
N VAL A 121 -14.14 -6.02 -3.06
CA VAL A 121 -13.13 -5.45 -3.97
C VAL A 121 -13.22 -6.12 -5.34
N GLY A 122 -13.36 -5.30 -6.40
CA GLY A 122 -13.59 -5.78 -7.76
C GLY A 122 -15.03 -6.29 -8.02
N GLN A 123 -15.90 -6.28 -7.02
CA GLN A 123 -17.32 -6.62 -7.11
C GLN A 123 -18.21 -5.44 -6.68
N GLY A 124 -17.86 -4.24 -7.13
CA GLY A 124 -18.56 -2.99 -6.80
C GLY A 124 -17.87 -2.17 -5.70
N VAL A 125 -16.72 -2.59 -5.18
CA VAL A 125 -15.83 -1.77 -4.35
C VAL A 125 -14.51 -1.58 -5.06
N SER A 126 -14.01 -0.34 -5.11
CA SER A 126 -12.74 0.02 -5.73
C SER A 126 -11.95 1.01 -4.86
N TYR A 127 -10.62 0.94 -4.95
CA TYR A 127 -9.70 1.90 -4.30
C TYR A 127 -9.01 2.83 -5.31
N CYS A 128 -9.34 2.70 -6.61
CA CYS A 128 -8.72 3.47 -7.67
C CYS A 128 -9.78 4.10 -8.59
N ALA A 129 -10.03 5.40 -8.41
CA ALA A 129 -10.99 6.14 -9.22
C ALA A 129 -10.65 6.11 -10.71
N THR A 130 -9.40 6.36 -11.07
CA THR A 130 -8.94 6.43 -12.46
C THR A 130 -8.83 5.05 -13.13
N CYS A 131 -8.62 3.97 -12.34
CA CYS A 131 -8.57 2.61 -12.89
C CYS A 131 -9.96 2.09 -13.29
N ASP A 132 -10.93 2.26 -12.40
CA ASP A 132 -12.23 1.58 -12.50
C ASP A 132 -13.39 2.53 -12.77
N GLY A 133 -13.20 3.85 -12.60
CA GLY A 133 -14.29 4.82 -12.71
C GLY A 133 -15.04 4.77 -14.04
N MET A 134 -14.35 4.52 -15.14
CA MET A 134 -14.95 4.43 -16.47
C MET A 134 -15.94 3.25 -16.61
N LEU A 135 -15.79 2.19 -15.81
CA LEU A 135 -16.72 1.04 -15.79
C LEU A 135 -18.11 1.45 -15.28
N TYR A 136 -18.18 2.51 -14.48
CA TYR A 136 -19.39 2.99 -13.82
C TYR A 136 -19.91 4.32 -14.41
N ARG A 137 -19.48 4.66 -15.62
CA ARG A 137 -19.87 5.91 -16.29
C ARG A 137 -21.40 6.05 -16.39
N GLY A 138 -21.91 7.18 -15.94
CA GLY A 138 -23.34 7.49 -15.86
C GLY A 138 -24.06 6.90 -14.65
N GLY A 139 -23.40 6.04 -13.90
CA GLY A 139 -23.91 5.41 -12.69
C GLY A 139 -23.90 6.30 -11.46
N SER A 140 -24.41 5.76 -10.35
CA SER A 140 -24.40 6.37 -9.02
C SER A 140 -23.32 5.73 -8.18
N VAL A 141 -22.35 6.51 -7.72
CA VAL A 141 -21.23 6.00 -6.95
C VAL A 141 -21.10 6.72 -5.60
N ALA A 142 -20.72 5.97 -4.56
CA ALA A 142 -20.27 6.57 -3.34
C ALA A 142 -18.75 6.75 -3.38
N VAL A 143 -18.26 7.87 -2.89
CA VAL A 143 -16.83 8.10 -2.66
C VAL A 143 -16.60 8.30 -1.18
N ILE A 144 -15.80 7.44 -0.57
CA ILE A 144 -15.40 7.52 0.82
C ILE A 144 -13.94 7.96 0.85
N ALA A 145 -13.66 9.22 1.18
CA ALA A 145 -12.30 9.76 1.18
C ALA A 145 -11.78 10.01 2.60
N GLN A 146 -10.52 9.65 2.83
CA GLN A 146 -9.89 9.83 4.13
C GLN A 146 -9.53 11.28 4.42
N ASP A 147 -9.11 12.02 3.40
CA ASP A 147 -8.70 13.43 3.49
C ASP A 147 -8.84 14.14 2.13
N ALA A 148 -8.54 15.44 2.09
CA ALA A 148 -8.68 16.28 0.90
C ALA A 148 -7.66 15.98 -0.21
N SER A 149 -6.66 15.12 -0.01
CA SER A 149 -5.65 14.82 -1.04
C SER A 149 -6.19 14.06 -2.25
N TYR A 150 -7.42 13.57 -2.17
CA TYR A 150 -8.11 12.84 -3.25
C TYR A 150 -9.07 13.71 -4.09
N GLU A 151 -8.92 15.03 -4.02
CA GLU A 151 -9.80 15.95 -4.74
C GLU A 151 -9.80 15.72 -6.25
N GLU A 152 -8.66 15.41 -6.85
CA GLU A 152 -8.55 15.12 -8.29
C GLU A 152 -9.29 13.82 -8.67
N ASP A 153 -9.13 12.76 -7.86
CA ASP A 153 -9.88 11.49 -8.04
C ASP A 153 -11.39 11.73 -7.94
N VAL A 154 -11.84 12.56 -7.00
CA VAL A 154 -13.27 12.91 -6.84
C VAL A 154 -13.78 13.71 -8.02
N ARG A 155 -13.04 14.71 -8.48
CA ARG A 155 -13.39 15.51 -9.67
C ARG A 155 -13.49 14.66 -10.94
N PHE A 156 -12.54 13.70 -11.09
CA PHE A 156 -12.59 12.75 -12.20
C PHE A 156 -13.91 11.96 -12.17
N LEU A 157 -14.28 11.39 -11.02
CA LEU A 157 -15.54 10.63 -10.88
C LEU A 157 -16.76 11.51 -11.10
N GLN A 158 -16.78 12.76 -10.63
CA GLN A 158 -17.86 13.72 -10.88
C GLN A 158 -18.07 14.00 -12.38
N GLY A 159 -16.98 14.01 -13.15
CA GLY A 159 -17.05 14.20 -14.59
C GLY A 159 -17.73 13.06 -15.33
N ILE A 160 -17.90 11.90 -14.74
CA ILE A 160 -18.39 10.68 -15.38
C ILE A 160 -19.53 9.97 -14.62
N CYS A 161 -19.71 10.22 -13.33
CA CYS A 161 -20.70 9.56 -12.46
C CYS A 161 -21.50 10.59 -11.64
N ARG A 162 -22.60 10.14 -11.04
CA ARG A 162 -23.29 10.84 -9.95
C ARG A 162 -22.60 10.44 -8.64
N VAL A 163 -21.96 11.39 -7.97
CA VAL A 163 -21.11 11.16 -6.81
C VAL A 163 -21.79 11.58 -5.52
N ASP A 164 -21.93 10.65 -4.58
CA ASP A 164 -22.20 10.92 -3.17
C ASP A 164 -20.89 10.82 -2.39
N TYR A 165 -20.55 11.87 -1.64
CA TYR A 165 -19.26 11.98 -0.99
C TYR A 165 -19.38 11.79 0.52
N TYR A 166 -18.65 10.81 1.05
CA TYR A 166 -18.55 10.52 2.48
C TYR A 166 -17.14 10.82 2.99
N GLN A 167 -17.08 11.49 4.13
CA GLN A 167 -15.83 11.83 4.77
C GLN A 167 -15.47 10.79 5.84
N GLU A 168 -14.35 10.11 5.68
CA GLU A 168 -13.86 9.21 6.72
C GLU A 168 -13.32 9.99 7.92
N ARG A 169 -12.71 11.16 7.66
CA ARG A 169 -12.29 12.15 8.66
C ARG A 169 -12.81 13.52 8.23
N LYS A 170 -13.12 14.39 9.19
CA LYS A 170 -13.62 15.73 8.90
C LYS A 170 -12.58 16.56 8.12
N HIS A 171 -12.91 16.96 6.91
CA HIS A 171 -12.14 17.85 6.04
C HIS A 171 -13.10 18.60 5.12
N ALA A 172 -12.62 19.55 4.33
CA ALA A 172 -13.44 20.23 3.33
C ALA A 172 -13.84 19.24 2.21
N ALA A 173 -15.12 19.22 1.86
CA ALA A 173 -15.55 18.50 0.66
C ALA A 173 -15.00 19.24 -0.59
N PRO A 174 -14.64 18.52 -1.67
CA PRO A 174 -14.28 19.15 -2.93
C PRO A 174 -15.39 20.06 -3.47
N GLU A 175 -15.00 21.08 -4.24
CA GLU A 175 -15.95 22.02 -4.84
C GLU A 175 -16.96 21.28 -5.75
N GLY A 176 -18.26 21.61 -5.64
CA GLY A 176 -19.32 20.99 -6.42
C GLY A 176 -19.75 19.61 -5.95
N VAL A 177 -19.24 19.11 -4.82
CA VAL A 177 -19.65 17.84 -4.23
C VAL A 177 -20.54 18.07 -3.02
N THR A 178 -21.65 17.36 -2.96
CA THR A 178 -22.48 17.33 -1.75
C THR A 178 -21.90 16.29 -0.78
N ALA A 179 -21.45 16.75 0.39
CA ALA A 179 -21.04 15.85 1.45
C ALA A 179 -22.29 15.18 2.05
N CYS A 180 -22.30 13.85 2.01
CA CYS A 180 -23.34 13.06 2.65
C CYS A 180 -23.10 12.97 4.16
N GLU A 181 -24.19 13.01 4.92
CA GLU A 181 -24.15 12.73 6.35
C GLU A 181 -24.04 11.22 6.59
N GLY A 182 -23.40 10.87 7.69
CA GLY A 182 -23.26 9.50 8.14
C GLY A 182 -21.86 8.93 7.98
N LYS A 183 -21.50 8.09 8.94
CA LYS A 183 -20.20 7.40 8.95
C LYS A 183 -20.36 6.02 8.33
N PRO A 184 -19.64 5.69 7.25
CA PRO A 184 -19.64 4.35 6.66
C PRO A 184 -19.33 3.26 7.70
N LYS A 185 -20.12 2.19 7.72
CA LYS A 185 -20.02 1.08 8.69
C LYS A 185 -19.88 -0.27 8.03
N LYS A 186 -20.69 -0.51 6.97
CA LYS A 186 -20.80 -1.82 6.35
C LYS A 186 -21.09 -1.70 4.86
N LEU A 187 -20.51 -2.62 4.11
CA LEU A 187 -20.76 -2.85 2.69
C LEU A 187 -21.31 -4.26 2.50
N SER A 188 -22.32 -4.40 1.68
CA SER A 188 -22.89 -5.69 1.29
C SER A 188 -23.44 -5.60 -0.14
N ILE A 189 -23.79 -6.73 -0.75
CA ILE A 189 -24.49 -6.74 -2.04
C ILE A 189 -26.01 -6.70 -1.78
N ALA A 190 -26.69 -5.79 -2.45
CA ALA A 190 -28.14 -5.69 -2.45
C ALA A 190 -28.75 -6.75 -3.39
N GLU A 191 -30.08 -6.96 -3.33
CA GLU A 191 -30.79 -7.96 -4.14
C GLU A 191 -30.65 -7.75 -5.66
N ASP A 192 -30.43 -6.51 -6.09
CA ASP A 192 -30.21 -6.11 -7.48
C ASP A 192 -28.75 -6.24 -7.95
N GLY A 193 -27.84 -6.71 -7.08
CA GLY A 193 -26.43 -6.88 -7.36
C GLY A 193 -25.59 -5.62 -7.17
N MET A 194 -26.20 -4.50 -6.78
CA MET A 194 -25.49 -3.26 -6.46
C MET A 194 -24.89 -3.29 -5.05
N VAL A 195 -24.04 -2.32 -4.72
CA VAL A 195 -23.42 -2.24 -3.38
C VAL A 195 -24.29 -1.44 -2.43
N LEU A 196 -24.72 -2.06 -1.35
CA LEU A 196 -25.39 -1.42 -0.24
C LEU A 196 -24.35 -0.85 0.73
N LEU A 197 -24.31 0.46 0.88
CA LEU A 197 -23.53 1.16 1.90
C LEU A 197 -24.43 1.49 3.09
N ALA A 198 -24.15 0.86 4.22
CA ALA A 198 -24.77 1.19 5.50
C ALA A 198 -23.91 2.19 6.27
N THR A 199 -24.53 3.25 6.75
CA THR A 199 -23.94 4.29 7.60
C THR A 199 -24.67 4.33 8.95
N ASP A 200 -24.20 5.14 9.89
CA ASP A 200 -24.93 5.42 11.16
C ASP A 200 -26.17 6.30 10.97
N LYS A 201 -26.47 6.74 9.74
CA LYS A 201 -27.63 7.58 9.39
C LYS A 201 -28.63 6.90 8.46
N GLY A 202 -28.30 5.73 7.92
CA GLY A 202 -29.15 4.99 7.00
C GLY A 202 -28.34 4.20 5.97
N GLU A 203 -29.07 3.62 5.04
CA GLU A 203 -28.51 2.79 3.99
C GLU A 203 -28.79 3.38 2.62
N LYS A 204 -27.86 3.22 1.68
CA LYS A 204 -28.03 3.62 0.30
C LYS A 204 -27.29 2.68 -0.66
N VAL A 205 -27.87 2.47 -1.85
CA VAL A 205 -27.38 1.54 -2.86
C VAL A 205 -26.64 2.31 -3.95
N TYR A 206 -25.53 1.75 -4.42
CA TYR A 206 -24.65 2.33 -5.44
C TYR A 206 -24.18 1.28 -6.43
N ASP A 207 -23.91 1.72 -7.66
CA ASP A 207 -23.23 0.89 -8.66
C ASP A 207 -21.81 0.53 -8.23
N CYS A 208 -21.12 1.46 -7.52
CA CYS A 208 -19.80 1.25 -6.96
C CYS A 208 -19.57 2.14 -5.74
N VAL A 209 -18.73 1.66 -4.84
CA VAL A 209 -18.20 2.43 -3.71
C VAL A 209 -16.68 2.58 -3.89
N PHE A 210 -16.22 3.80 -4.14
CA PHE A 210 -14.81 4.14 -4.21
C PHE A 210 -14.30 4.53 -2.82
N ILE A 211 -13.29 3.82 -2.32
CA ILE A 211 -12.70 4.07 -1.01
C ILE A 211 -11.30 4.64 -1.22
N LEU A 212 -11.16 5.96 -1.08
CA LEU A 212 -9.94 6.68 -1.38
C LEU A 212 -9.14 6.92 -0.10
N ARG A 213 -8.12 6.08 0.10
CA ARG A 213 -7.24 6.07 1.26
C ARG A 213 -5.78 5.94 0.82
N PRO A 214 -4.79 6.38 1.66
CA PRO A 214 -3.37 6.27 1.34
C PRO A 214 -2.79 4.85 1.49
N ALA A 215 -3.65 3.83 1.49
CA ALA A 215 -3.26 2.43 1.54
C ALA A 215 -4.18 1.63 0.61
N VAL A 216 -3.58 0.74 -0.16
CA VAL A 216 -4.27 -0.18 -1.06
C VAL A 216 -4.39 -1.52 -0.34
N ALA A 217 -5.56 -2.16 -0.39
CA ALA A 217 -5.71 -3.50 0.15
C ALA A 217 -4.73 -4.48 -0.53
N LEU A 218 -4.16 -5.38 0.23
CA LEU A 218 -3.17 -6.34 -0.29
C LEU A 218 -3.72 -7.19 -1.44
N SER A 219 -5.00 -7.56 -1.37
CA SER A 219 -5.71 -8.31 -2.40
C SER A 219 -5.83 -7.56 -3.73
N GLN A 220 -5.93 -6.23 -3.68
CA GLN A 220 -5.92 -5.37 -4.87
C GLN A 220 -4.50 -5.09 -5.34
N LEU A 221 -3.58 -4.80 -4.41
CA LEU A 221 -2.20 -4.51 -4.74
C LEU A 221 -1.57 -5.66 -5.52
N LEU A 222 -1.81 -6.90 -5.07
CA LEU A 222 -1.32 -8.11 -5.73
C LEU A 222 -2.33 -9.26 -5.55
N PRO A 223 -3.18 -9.52 -6.56
CA PRO A 223 -4.13 -10.63 -6.51
C PRO A 223 -3.45 -11.98 -6.27
N LYS A 224 -4.11 -12.86 -5.52
CA LYS A 224 -3.61 -14.19 -5.12
C LYS A 224 -2.46 -14.19 -4.10
N LEU A 225 -2.11 -13.04 -3.53
CA LEU A 225 -1.19 -13.00 -2.39
C LEU A 225 -1.86 -13.65 -1.17
N GLU A 226 -1.20 -14.64 -0.58
CA GLU A 226 -1.73 -15.31 0.62
C GLU A 226 -1.55 -14.45 1.86
N THR A 227 -2.64 -14.34 2.63
CA THR A 227 -2.69 -13.57 3.86
C THR A 227 -3.34 -14.36 5.00
N ALA A 228 -2.93 -14.08 6.23
CA ALA A 228 -3.61 -14.51 7.45
C ALA A 228 -4.16 -13.26 8.15
N GLY A 229 -5.47 -13.01 8.00
CA GLY A 229 -6.06 -11.72 8.37
C GLY A 229 -5.45 -10.59 7.54
N SER A 230 -4.91 -9.57 8.20
CA SER A 230 -4.25 -8.43 7.55
C SER A 230 -2.75 -8.64 7.30
N ALA A 231 -2.18 -9.77 7.68
CA ALA A 231 -0.76 -10.06 7.55
C ALA A 231 -0.46 -10.87 6.29
N ILE A 232 0.58 -10.49 5.55
CA ILE A 232 1.09 -11.30 4.43
C ILE A 232 1.76 -12.55 5.00
N MET A 233 1.38 -13.71 4.48
CA MET A 233 2.05 -14.96 4.82
C MET A 233 3.41 -15.06 4.14
N VAL A 234 4.44 -15.35 4.93
CA VAL A 234 5.80 -15.54 4.44
C VAL A 234 6.45 -16.75 5.10
N ASP A 235 7.42 -17.33 4.41
CA ASP A 235 8.31 -18.34 4.99
C ASP A 235 9.41 -17.70 5.88
N GLU A 236 10.29 -18.51 6.42
CA GLU A 236 11.43 -18.07 7.24
C GLU A 236 12.42 -17.18 6.49
N HIS A 237 12.38 -17.17 5.17
CA HIS A 237 13.20 -16.35 4.27
C HIS A 237 12.44 -15.12 3.76
N MET A 238 11.29 -14.80 4.32
CA MET A 238 10.42 -13.68 3.89
C MET A 238 9.88 -13.82 2.46
N ARG A 239 9.85 -15.02 1.89
CA ARG A 239 9.25 -15.32 0.59
C ARG A 239 7.73 -15.44 0.75
N THR A 240 6.97 -14.86 -0.18
CA THR A 240 5.53 -15.08 -0.27
C THR A 240 5.22 -16.30 -1.15
N ASN A 241 3.95 -16.65 -1.27
CA ASN A 241 3.48 -17.67 -2.23
C ASN A 241 3.70 -17.30 -3.71
N ILE A 242 4.10 -16.07 -4.00
CA ILE A 242 4.34 -15.58 -5.38
C ILE A 242 5.84 -15.45 -5.61
N ALA A 243 6.41 -16.30 -6.45
CA ALA A 243 7.83 -16.28 -6.77
C ALA A 243 8.28 -14.91 -7.29
N GLY A 244 9.35 -14.35 -6.67
CA GLY A 244 9.88 -13.02 -6.93
C GLY A 244 9.21 -11.90 -6.10
N VAL A 245 8.23 -12.24 -5.26
CA VAL A 245 7.61 -11.32 -4.29
C VAL A 245 7.97 -11.73 -2.87
N PHE A 246 8.42 -10.76 -2.10
CA PHE A 246 8.82 -10.89 -0.71
C PHE A 246 8.05 -9.91 0.15
N ALA A 247 7.97 -10.15 1.47
CA ALA A 247 7.38 -9.20 2.38
C ALA A 247 8.14 -9.16 3.71
N ALA A 248 8.27 -7.97 4.30
CA ALA A 248 9.02 -7.80 5.54
C ALA A 248 8.48 -6.64 6.39
N GLY A 249 8.69 -6.73 7.69
CA GLY A 249 8.23 -5.76 8.67
C GLY A 249 6.79 -6.01 9.09
N ASP A 250 6.13 -4.96 9.57
CA ASP A 250 4.83 -5.07 10.22
C ASP A 250 3.72 -5.62 9.31
N VAL A 251 3.90 -5.55 8.00
CA VAL A 251 2.98 -6.15 7.02
C VAL A 251 2.90 -7.68 7.14
N THR A 252 3.89 -8.32 7.77
CA THR A 252 3.92 -9.77 8.05
C THR A 252 3.35 -10.14 9.43
N GLY A 253 2.69 -9.21 10.12
CA GLY A 253 2.05 -9.44 11.41
C GLY A 253 2.92 -9.06 12.62
N GLU A 254 2.40 -9.39 13.80
CA GLU A 254 3.05 -9.09 15.10
C GLU A 254 4.31 -9.93 15.37
N PRO A 255 5.18 -9.46 16.30
CA PRO A 255 5.12 -8.20 17.06
C PRO A 255 5.63 -7.00 16.26
N TYR A 256 4.97 -5.84 16.42
CA TYR A 256 5.30 -4.61 15.72
C TYR A 256 6.48 -3.90 16.40
N GLN A 257 7.69 -4.24 16.00
CA GLN A 257 8.93 -3.75 16.59
C GLN A 257 9.91 -3.31 15.51
N ILE A 258 10.57 -2.17 15.72
CA ILE A 258 11.58 -1.62 14.80
C ILE A 258 12.68 -2.64 14.53
N ALA A 259 13.23 -3.24 15.59
CA ALA A 259 14.31 -4.21 15.48
C ALA A 259 13.91 -5.47 14.69
N ARG A 260 12.67 -5.97 14.88
CA ARG A 260 12.13 -7.08 14.08
C ARG A 260 11.99 -6.69 12.62
N ALA A 261 11.41 -5.54 12.33
CA ALA A 261 11.24 -5.05 10.97
C ALA A 261 12.59 -4.93 10.23
N ILE A 262 13.61 -4.37 10.88
CA ILE A 262 14.97 -4.29 10.34
C ILE A 262 15.56 -5.68 10.07
N GLY A 263 15.43 -6.60 11.03
CA GLY A 263 15.90 -7.98 10.87
C GLY A 263 15.23 -8.69 9.69
N GLN A 264 13.92 -8.58 9.57
CA GLN A 264 13.18 -9.15 8.44
C GLN A 264 13.56 -8.50 7.11
N GLY A 265 13.77 -7.20 7.05
CA GLY A 265 14.25 -6.51 5.84
C GLY A 265 15.60 -7.03 5.37
N ASN A 266 16.54 -7.28 6.31
CA ASN A 266 17.82 -7.90 6.01
C ASN A 266 17.65 -9.33 5.47
N VAL A 267 16.85 -10.18 6.13
CA VAL A 267 16.57 -11.56 5.69
C VAL A 267 15.95 -11.57 4.28
N ALA A 268 14.96 -10.71 4.03
CA ALA A 268 14.32 -10.59 2.73
C ALA A 268 15.33 -10.22 1.63
N ALA A 269 16.22 -9.26 1.89
CA ALA A 269 17.24 -8.86 0.93
C ALA A 269 18.22 -10.00 0.58
N LEU A 270 18.63 -10.79 1.59
CA LEU A 270 19.46 -11.98 1.38
C LEU A 270 18.73 -13.04 0.55
N ALA A 271 17.46 -13.26 0.82
CA ALA A 271 16.60 -14.18 0.06
C ALA A 271 16.39 -13.72 -1.39
N ILE A 272 16.22 -12.41 -1.63
CA ILE A 272 16.15 -11.83 -2.99
C ILE A 272 17.47 -12.07 -3.74
N ALA A 273 18.62 -11.87 -3.10
CA ALA A 273 19.91 -12.13 -3.73
C ALA A 273 20.07 -13.61 -4.11
N SER A 274 19.64 -14.53 -3.23
CA SER A 274 19.63 -15.97 -3.54
C SER A 274 18.69 -16.32 -4.68
N TYR A 275 17.50 -15.73 -4.71
CA TYR A 275 16.52 -15.90 -5.79
C TYR A 275 17.10 -15.50 -7.16
N PHE A 276 17.81 -14.37 -7.23
CA PHE A 276 18.47 -13.97 -8.48
C PHE A 276 19.59 -14.93 -8.90
N ALA A 277 20.35 -15.42 -7.95
CA ALA A 277 21.40 -16.41 -8.23
C ALA A 277 20.85 -17.78 -8.69
N GLU A 278 19.65 -18.14 -8.26
CA GLU A 278 18.93 -19.33 -8.72
C GLU A 278 18.47 -19.16 -10.17
N LEU A 279 17.88 -18.00 -10.52
CA LEU A 279 17.42 -17.68 -11.88
C LEU A 279 18.55 -17.62 -12.94
N GLU A 280 19.79 -17.35 -12.52
CA GLU A 280 20.94 -17.33 -13.43
C GLU A 280 21.48 -18.73 -13.79
N LYS A 281 21.02 -19.76 -13.07
CA LYS A 281 21.41 -21.15 -13.28
C LYS A 281 20.42 -21.93 -14.15
N GLU A 282 19.21 -21.39 -14.34
CA GLU A 282 18.18 -21.92 -15.25
C GLU A 282 18.32 -21.37 -16.68
#